data_4329a571f5e24c8590cd5da37aac0938
#
_entry.id   4329a571f5e24c8590cd5da37aac0938
#
_cell.length_a   1.000
_cell.length_b   1.000
_cell.length_c   1.000
_cell.angle_alpha   90.00
_cell.angle_beta   90.00
_cell.angle_gamma   90.00
#
_symmetry.space_group_name_H-M   'P 1'
#
loop_
_entity.id
_entity.type
_entity.pdbx_description
1 polymer ?
#
loop_
_entity_poly.entity_id
_entity_poly.type
_entity_poly.pdbx_seq_one_letter_code
_entity_poly.pdbx_strand_id
1 'polypeptide(L)'
;MIFISGYFLLIELLDRTLRDPDRSKRLTGLSVIAAFNGVSNLKYRGFLKACNRLAAAYSCRQLNNYLHPDRPTVINLLSMEKREGKSFLAKYFIDYWETEGIKVRLVKYDHDFDTQNKGYVQAQELSDFWVLNEAEEIPDIILVEYPAVSTATLPMSVLKKADFN
;
A
#
# COMPACT_ATOMS: atom_id res chain seq x y z
N MET A 1 29.18 -22.88 24.63
CA MET A 1 27.84 -22.82 23.97
C MET A 1 26.92 -21.78 24.57
N ILE A 2 26.90 -21.52 25.86
CA ILE A 2 25.98 -20.53 26.51
C ILE A 2 26.17 -19.10 25.99
N PHE A 3 27.41 -18.66 25.71
CA PHE A 3 27.66 -17.29 25.17
C PHE A 3 27.10 -17.04 23.77
N ILE A 4 27.10 -18.05 22.89
CA ILE A 4 26.56 -17.92 21.53
C ILE A 4 25.05 -17.84 21.58
N SER A 5 24.39 -18.67 22.39
CA SER A 5 22.94 -18.62 22.59
C SER A 5 22.49 -17.29 23.20
N GLY A 6 23.25 -16.77 24.17
CA GLY A 6 22.99 -15.46 24.79
C GLY A 6 23.12 -14.28 23.80
N TYR A 7 24.10 -14.34 22.90
CA TYR A 7 24.30 -13.33 21.86
C TYR A 7 23.13 -13.28 20.87
N PHE A 8 22.64 -14.44 20.38
CA PHE A 8 21.48 -14.52 19.50
C PHE A 8 20.20 -14.06 20.20
N LEU A 9 20.02 -14.40 21.48
CA LEU A 9 18.91 -13.92 22.29
C LEU A 9 18.93 -12.40 22.46
N LEU A 10 20.12 -11.83 22.66
CA LEU A 10 20.29 -10.40 22.78
C LEU A 10 19.99 -9.65 21.46
N ILE A 11 20.43 -10.21 20.32
CA ILE A 11 20.10 -9.66 19.00
C ILE A 11 18.59 -9.70 18.78
N GLU A 12 17.92 -10.82 19.10
CA GLU A 12 16.46 -10.95 18.94
C GLU A 12 15.70 -9.97 19.85
N LEU A 13 16.16 -9.76 21.08
CA LEU A 13 15.59 -8.79 22.02
C LEU A 13 15.79 -7.33 21.57
N LEU A 14 16.91 -7.03 20.92
CA LEU A 14 17.25 -5.71 20.40
C LEU A 14 16.69 -5.46 18.99
N ASP A 15 16.26 -6.53 18.30
CA ASP A 15 15.66 -6.39 16.97
C ASP A 15 14.29 -5.72 17.08
N ARG A 16 14.24 -4.46 16.67
CA ARG A 16 13.01 -3.65 16.62
C ARG A 16 12.24 -3.81 15.32
N THR A 17 12.67 -4.69 14.43
CA THR A 17 11.97 -4.90 13.15
C THR A 17 10.62 -5.58 13.33
N LEU A 18 9.65 -5.16 12.54
CA LEU A 18 8.29 -5.72 12.55
C LEU A 18 8.22 -6.96 11.64
N ARG A 19 8.95 -8.01 11.98
CA ARG A 19 8.98 -9.25 11.20
C ARG A 19 7.85 -10.21 11.52
N ASP A 20 7.28 -10.08 12.72
CA ASP A 20 6.19 -10.90 13.20
C ASP A 20 4.87 -10.12 13.13
N PRO A 21 3.83 -10.64 12.44
CA PRO A 21 2.52 -10.01 12.35
C PRO A 21 1.87 -9.72 13.71
N ASP A 22 2.00 -10.64 14.66
CA ASP A 22 1.41 -10.47 15.99
C ASP A 22 2.11 -9.36 16.79
N ARG A 23 3.43 -9.26 16.65
CA ARG A 23 4.21 -8.16 17.23
C ARG A 23 3.83 -6.82 16.59
N SER A 24 3.67 -6.79 15.27
CA SER A 24 3.24 -5.60 14.55
C SER A 24 1.88 -5.13 15.05
N LYS A 25 0.91 -6.04 15.13
CA LYS A 25 -0.44 -5.74 15.63
C LYS A 25 -0.42 -5.21 17.07
N ARG A 26 0.39 -5.80 17.95
CA ARG A 26 0.50 -5.35 19.35
C ARG A 26 1.10 -3.95 19.48
N LEU A 27 2.08 -3.61 18.64
CA LEU A 27 2.79 -2.33 18.72
C LEU A 27 2.06 -1.20 18.03
N THR A 28 1.38 -1.48 16.91
CA THR A 28 0.73 -0.45 16.08
C THR A 28 -0.77 -0.39 16.28
N GLY A 29 -1.39 -1.43 16.82
CA GLY A 29 -2.85 -1.58 16.86
C GLY A 29 -3.47 -1.94 15.49
N LEU A 30 -2.68 -2.04 14.43
CA LEU A 30 -3.12 -2.31 13.07
C LEU A 30 -3.05 -3.80 12.74
N SER A 31 -4.02 -4.29 11.98
CA SER A 31 -4.01 -5.65 11.48
C SER A 31 -3.04 -5.78 10.31
N VAL A 32 -2.17 -6.80 10.35
CA VAL A 32 -1.30 -7.15 9.23
C VAL A 32 -2.04 -8.13 8.35
N ILE A 33 -2.35 -7.74 7.12
CA ILE A 33 -3.06 -8.58 6.15
C ILE A 33 -2.08 -9.49 5.42
N ALA A 34 -0.93 -8.95 4.99
CA ALA A 34 0.10 -9.71 4.27
C ALA A 34 1.47 -9.07 4.42
N ALA A 35 2.49 -9.85 4.10
CA ALA A 35 3.87 -9.40 4.04
C ALA A 35 4.45 -9.67 2.64
N PHE A 36 5.20 -8.69 2.12
CA PHE A 36 5.84 -8.77 0.81
C PHE A 36 7.35 -8.81 0.95
N ASN A 37 7.98 -9.67 0.16
CA ASN A 37 9.43 -9.85 0.21
C ASN A 37 10.13 -8.94 -0.79
N GLY A 38 11.22 -8.31 -0.37
CA GLY A 38 12.15 -7.64 -1.29
C GLY A 38 12.74 -8.65 -2.29
N VAL A 39 12.80 -8.30 -3.58
CA VAL A 39 13.24 -9.20 -4.68
C VAL A 39 14.69 -8.87 -5.09
N SER A 40 15.56 -8.55 -4.15
CA SER A 40 16.97 -8.20 -4.41
C SER A 40 17.88 -9.42 -4.62
N ASN A 41 17.55 -10.56 -4.05
CA ASN A 41 18.37 -11.76 -4.13
C ASN A 41 18.11 -12.52 -5.44
N LEU A 42 19.10 -12.57 -6.33
CA LEU A 42 19.01 -13.21 -7.64
C LEU A 42 18.70 -14.72 -7.55
N LYS A 43 19.27 -15.42 -6.56
CA LYS A 43 19.13 -16.88 -6.40
C LYS A 43 17.69 -17.31 -6.15
N TYR A 44 16.94 -16.55 -5.36
CA TYR A 44 15.55 -16.88 -4.96
C TYR A 44 14.50 -15.99 -5.63
N ARG A 45 14.88 -15.23 -6.64
CA ARG A 45 14.02 -14.21 -7.25
C ARG A 45 12.68 -14.77 -7.76
N GLY A 46 12.69 -15.94 -8.38
CA GLY A 46 11.47 -16.58 -8.88
C GLY A 46 10.52 -16.96 -7.75
N PHE A 47 11.06 -17.59 -6.71
CA PHE A 47 10.29 -17.98 -5.53
C PHE A 47 9.71 -16.76 -4.78
N LEU A 48 10.52 -15.73 -4.54
CA LEU A 48 10.07 -14.51 -3.87
C LEU A 48 8.97 -13.80 -4.65
N LYS A 49 9.06 -13.76 -5.99
CA LYS A 49 7.98 -13.24 -6.83
C LYS A 49 6.70 -14.06 -6.71
N ALA A 50 6.79 -15.38 -6.67
CA ALA A 50 5.63 -16.25 -6.47
C ALA A 50 4.98 -16.00 -5.11
N CYS A 51 5.77 -15.90 -4.04
CA CYS A 51 5.26 -15.54 -2.70
C CYS A 51 4.54 -14.18 -2.71
N ASN A 52 5.11 -13.18 -3.36
CA ASN A 52 4.49 -11.85 -3.45
C ASN A 52 3.17 -11.87 -4.24
N ARG A 53 3.07 -12.67 -5.31
CA ARG A 53 1.81 -12.86 -6.04
C ARG A 53 0.74 -13.50 -5.16
N LEU A 54 1.10 -14.51 -4.37
CA LEU A 54 0.16 -15.13 -3.42
C LEU A 54 -0.28 -14.16 -2.33
N ALA A 55 0.66 -13.37 -1.78
CA ALA A 55 0.36 -12.33 -0.81
C ALA A 55 -0.60 -11.27 -1.39
N ALA A 56 -0.37 -10.83 -2.63
CA ALA A 56 -1.26 -9.90 -3.32
C ALA A 56 -2.65 -10.51 -3.55
N ALA A 57 -2.72 -11.73 -4.08
CA ALA A 57 -3.98 -12.42 -4.30
C ALA A 57 -4.79 -12.55 -3.00
N TYR A 58 -4.13 -12.91 -1.90
CA TYR A 58 -4.78 -12.99 -0.59
C TYR A 58 -5.31 -11.63 -0.13
N SER A 59 -4.48 -10.58 -0.20
CA SER A 59 -4.85 -9.23 0.22
C SER A 59 -5.99 -8.67 -0.63
N CYS A 60 -5.90 -8.78 -1.95
CA CYS A 60 -6.91 -8.28 -2.87
C CYS A 60 -8.26 -9.00 -2.69
N ARG A 61 -8.25 -10.33 -2.46
CA ARG A 61 -9.48 -11.08 -2.15
C ARG A 61 -10.15 -10.61 -0.87
N GLN A 62 -9.39 -10.24 0.15
CA GLN A 62 -9.95 -9.65 1.37
C GLN A 62 -10.58 -8.28 1.06
N LEU A 63 -9.91 -7.44 0.27
CA LEU A 63 -10.40 -6.13 -0.13
C LEU A 63 -11.63 -6.21 -1.05
N ASN A 64 -11.71 -7.23 -1.92
CA ASN A 64 -12.84 -7.42 -2.84
C ASN A 64 -14.19 -7.53 -2.13
N ASN A 65 -14.21 -8.00 -0.87
CA ASN A 65 -15.44 -8.08 -0.08
C ASN A 65 -16.03 -6.70 0.28
N TYR A 66 -15.27 -5.65 0.06
CA TYR A 66 -15.64 -4.27 0.43
C TYR A 66 -15.74 -3.35 -0.80
N LEU A 67 -15.65 -3.89 -2.01
CA LEU A 67 -15.83 -3.09 -3.23
C LEU A 67 -17.26 -2.56 -3.32
N HIS A 68 -17.38 -1.31 -3.69
CA HIS A 68 -18.68 -0.69 -3.91
C HIS A 68 -19.20 -1.00 -5.32
N PRO A 69 -20.47 -1.43 -5.49
CA PRO A 69 -21.04 -1.71 -6.80
C PRO A 69 -21.34 -0.44 -7.62
N ASP A 70 -21.58 0.68 -6.94
CA ASP A 70 -22.13 1.89 -7.56
C ASP A 70 -21.11 3.03 -7.73
N ARG A 71 -19.92 2.86 -7.18
CA ARG A 71 -18.86 3.88 -7.24
C ARG A 71 -17.47 3.26 -7.12
N PRO A 72 -16.42 3.93 -7.58
CA PRO A 72 -15.06 3.49 -7.32
C PRO A 72 -14.76 3.32 -5.83
N THR A 73 -14.05 2.25 -5.49
CA THR A 73 -13.50 2.05 -4.14
C THR A 73 -12.12 2.70 -4.07
N VAL A 74 -11.93 3.62 -3.14
CA VAL A 74 -10.67 4.37 -2.99
C VAL A 74 -9.80 3.74 -1.90
N ILE A 75 -8.60 3.34 -2.29
CA ILE A 75 -7.61 2.71 -1.41
C ILE A 75 -6.35 3.57 -1.39
N ASN A 76 -5.99 4.08 -0.23
CA ASN A 76 -4.79 4.88 -0.04
C ASN A 76 -3.57 4.02 0.26
N LEU A 77 -2.47 4.33 -0.39
CA LEU A 77 -1.16 3.75 -0.11
C LEU A 77 -0.29 4.78 0.59
N LEU A 78 -0.06 4.55 1.86
CA LEU A 78 0.68 5.44 2.74
C LEU A 78 2.02 4.82 3.16
N SER A 79 3.00 5.65 3.44
CA SER A 79 4.27 5.23 4.06
C SER A 79 4.83 6.36 4.91
N MET A 80 5.61 6.02 5.91
CA MET A 80 6.31 7.02 6.73
C MET A 80 7.47 7.62 5.97
N GLU A 81 8.27 6.78 5.31
CA GLU A 81 9.48 7.20 4.61
C GLU A 81 9.41 6.88 3.11
N LYS A 82 10.31 7.52 2.34
CA LYS A 82 10.49 7.20 0.93
C LYS A 82 11.05 5.78 0.77
N ARG A 83 10.71 5.13 -0.35
CA ARG A 83 11.22 3.80 -0.74
C ARG A 83 10.77 2.64 0.15
N GLU A 84 9.71 2.79 0.92
CA GLU A 84 9.11 1.69 1.70
C GLU A 84 8.27 0.71 0.88
N GLY A 85 8.22 0.87 -0.44
CA GLY A 85 7.65 -0.13 -1.34
C GLY A 85 6.21 0.10 -1.77
N LYS A 86 5.63 1.29 -1.60
CA LYS A 86 4.25 1.61 -2.05
C LYS A 86 4.02 1.25 -3.52
N SER A 87 4.85 1.79 -4.42
CA SER A 87 4.72 1.52 -5.87
C SER A 87 4.96 0.04 -6.22
N PHE A 88 5.79 -0.65 -5.43
CA PHE A 88 6.01 -2.08 -5.55
C PHE A 88 4.73 -2.86 -5.19
N LEU A 89 4.08 -2.49 -4.08
CA LEU A 89 2.82 -3.07 -3.64
C LEU A 89 1.70 -2.78 -4.65
N ALA A 90 1.56 -1.51 -5.06
CA ALA A 90 0.57 -1.09 -6.05
C ALA A 90 0.62 -1.95 -7.31
N LYS A 91 1.83 -2.19 -7.84
CA LYS A 91 2.00 -3.02 -9.04
C LYS A 91 1.44 -4.44 -8.85
N TYR A 92 1.72 -5.11 -7.73
CA TYR A 92 1.21 -6.46 -7.48
C TYR A 92 -0.30 -6.50 -7.33
N PHE A 93 -0.89 -5.45 -6.75
CA PHE A 93 -2.34 -5.32 -6.61
C PHE A 93 -3.01 -5.09 -7.96
N ILE A 94 -2.47 -4.18 -8.77
CA ILE A 94 -2.97 -3.91 -10.13
C ILE A 94 -2.88 -5.18 -10.98
N ASP A 95 -1.69 -5.81 -11.04
CA ASP A 95 -1.47 -7.05 -11.80
C ASP A 95 -2.50 -8.13 -11.42
N TYR A 96 -2.88 -8.24 -10.15
CA TYR A 96 -3.89 -9.19 -9.69
C TYR A 96 -5.30 -8.80 -10.13
N TRP A 97 -5.74 -7.58 -9.85
CA TRP A 97 -7.09 -7.13 -10.18
C TRP A 97 -7.36 -7.09 -11.68
N GLU A 98 -6.38 -6.71 -12.49
CA GLU A 98 -6.48 -6.77 -13.96
C GLU A 98 -6.69 -8.20 -14.47
N THR A 99 -6.04 -9.20 -13.85
CA THR A 99 -6.29 -10.62 -14.17
C THR A 99 -7.68 -11.09 -13.79
N GLU A 100 -8.30 -10.48 -12.79
CA GLU A 100 -9.69 -10.75 -12.38
C GLU A 100 -10.72 -9.90 -13.18
N GLY A 101 -10.26 -9.06 -14.12
CA GLY A 101 -11.11 -8.20 -14.93
C GLY A 101 -11.64 -6.95 -14.23
N ILE A 102 -11.06 -6.60 -13.07
CA ILE A 102 -11.40 -5.41 -12.29
C ILE A 102 -10.57 -4.24 -12.82
N LYS A 103 -11.23 -3.13 -13.14
CA LYS A 103 -10.59 -1.92 -13.66
C LYS A 103 -9.95 -1.14 -12.51
N VAL A 104 -8.63 -0.99 -12.56
CA VAL A 104 -7.88 -0.26 -11.53
C VAL A 104 -7.20 0.96 -12.12
N ARG A 105 -7.33 2.09 -11.44
CA ARG A 105 -6.57 3.30 -11.73
C ARG A 105 -5.55 3.57 -10.62
N LEU A 106 -4.30 3.79 -11.00
CA LEU A 106 -3.27 4.27 -10.09
C LEU A 106 -3.15 5.79 -10.20
N VAL A 107 -3.42 6.48 -9.10
CA VAL A 107 -3.19 7.91 -8.95
C VAL A 107 -1.91 8.10 -8.13
N LYS A 108 -0.91 8.73 -8.73
CA LYS A 108 0.30 9.15 -8.01
C LYS A 108 0.14 10.60 -7.62
N TYR A 109 -0.10 10.83 -6.37
CA TYR A 109 -0.48 12.14 -5.87
C TYR A 109 0.57 13.23 -6.13
N ASP A 110 1.84 12.88 -6.12
CA ASP A 110 2.96 13.79 -6.42
C ASP A 110 3.23 14.00 -7.93
N HIS A 111 2.56 13.24 -8.78
CA HIS A 111 2.71 13.32 -10.23
C HIS A 111 1.43 13.82 -10.92
N ASP A 112 0.28 13.28 -10.53
CA ASP A 112 -1.01 13.56 -11.17
C ASP A 112 -1.69 14.81 -10.57
N PHE A 113 -1.29 15.18 -9.34
CA PHE A 113 -1.67 16.46 -8.72
C PHE A 113 -0.43 17.30 -8.43
N ASP A 114 -0.51 18.59 -8.70
CA ASP A 114 0.59 19.51 -8.38
C ASP A 114 0.75 19.66 -6.87
N THR A 115 1.63 18.85 -6.31
CA THR A 115 1.91 18.79 -4.85
C THR A 115 2.62 20.02 -4.32
N GLN A 116 3.18 20.85 -5.20
CA GLN A 116 3.82 22.11 -4.83
C GLN A 116 2.80 23.27 -4.78
N ASN A 117 1.63 23.07 -5.38
CA ASN A 117 0.56 24.05 -5.35
C ASN A 117 -0.25 23.93 -4.05
N LYS A 118 -0.74 25.08 -3.54
CA LYS A 118 -1.67 25.11 -2.39
C LYS A 118 -2.94 24.30 -2.62
N GLY A 119 -3.35 24.08 -3.87
CA GLY A 119 -4.45 23.19 -4.26
C GLY A 119 -4.29 21.74 -3.83
N TYR A 120 -3.06 21.25 -3.71
CA TYR A 120 -2.77 19.89 -3.22
C TYR A 120 -3.37 19.61 -1.83
N VAL A 121 -3.23 20.55 -0.92
CA VAL A 121 -3.76 20.40 0.46
C VAL A 121 -5.27 20.64 0.50
N GLN A 122 -5.86 21.12 -0.57
CA GLN A 122 -7.27 21.50 -0.68
C GLN A 122 -8.15 20.45 -1.34
N ALA A 123 -7.62 19.32 -1.82
CA ALA A 123 -8.45 18.20 -2.25
C ALA A 123 -9.37 17.81 -1.11
N GLN A 124 -10.69 17.95 -1.30
CA GLN A 124 -11.68 17.79 -0.24
C GLN A 124 -12.64 16.64 -0.48
N GLU A 125 -12.81 16.22 -1.73
CA GLU A 125 -13.75 15.19 -2.11
C GLU A 125 -13.05 14.01 -2.78
N LEU A 126 -13.60 12.80 -2.57
CA LEU A 126 -13.10 11.58 -3.24
C LEU A 126 -13.28 11.65 -4.76
N SER A 127 -14.31 12.37 -5.21
CA SER A 127 -14.58 12.61 -6.64
C SER A 127 -13.42 13.30 -7.36
N ASP A 128 -12.57 14.02 -6.65
CA ASP A 128 -11.38 14.66 -7.22
C ASP A 128 -10.40 13.64 -7.84
N PHE A 129 -10.51 12.34 -7.42
CA PHE A 129 -9.73 11.25 -7.98
C PHE A 129 -10.43 10.47 -9.10
N TRP A 130 -11.74 10.68 -9.31
CA TRP A 130 -12.52 9.90 -10.26
C TRP A 130 -12.26 10.31 -11.70
N VAL A 131 -12.05 11.60 -11.92
CA VAL A 131 -11.97 12.18 -13.26
C VAL A 131 -10.64 12.92 -13.39
N LEU A 132 -9.58 12.20 -13.72
CA LEU A 132 -8.32 12.82 -14.13
C LEU A 132 -8.35 13.22 -15.61
N ASN A 133 -9.13 12.48 -16.44
CA ASN A 133 -9.36 12.78 -17.84
C ASN A 133 -10.82 12.46 -18.20
N GLU A 134 -11.55 13.40 -18.80
CA GLU A 134 -12.96 13.25 -19.19
C GLU A 134 -13.25 12.10 -20.18
N ALA A 135 -12.21 11.59 -20.85
CA ALA A 135 -12.32 10.53 -21.84
C ALA A 135 -12.14 9.09 -21.28
N GLU A 136 -11.79 8.95 -20.01
CA GLU A 136 -11.53 7.64 -19.42
C GLU A 136 -12.78 7.05 -18.74
N GLU A 137 -12.94 5.74 -18.89
CA GLU A 137 -13.97 5.00 -18.15
C GLU A 137 -13.73 5.07 -16.65
N ILE A 138 -14.80 5.17 -15.88
CA ILE A 138 -14.74 5.14 -14.41
C ILE A 138 -14.20 3.77 -13.95
N PRO A 139 -13.14 3.73 -13.17
CA PRO A 139 -12.58 2.47 -12.67
C PRO A 139 -13.42 1.90 -11.52
N ASP A 140 -13.25 0.59 -11.25
CA ASP A 140 -13.84 -0.06 -10.07
C ASP A 140 -13.05 0.28 -8.80
N ILE A 141 -11.72 0.41 -8.94
CA ILE A 141 -10.80 0.70 -7.84
C ILE A 141 -9.87 1.85 -8.22
N ILE A 142 -9.67 2.75 -7.28
CA ILE A 142 -8.67 3.81 -7.37
C ILE A 142 -7.63 3.59 -6.26
N LEU A 143 -6.40 3.27 -6.67
CA LEU A 143 -5.25 3.26 -5.77
C LEU A 143 -4.61 4.64 -5.76
N VAL A 144 -4.53 5.27 -4.61
CA VAL A 144 -3.90 6.60 -4.46
C VAL A 144 -2.56 6.43 -3.75
N GLU A 145 -1.47 6.60 -4.49
CA GLU A 145 -0.12 6.58 -3.93
C GLU A 145 0.27 7.97 -3.45
N TYR A 146 0.25 8.19 -2.14
CA TYR A 146 0.67 9.44 -1.53
C TYR A 146 2.19 9.52 -1.38
N PRO A 147 2.76 10.73 -1.35
CA PRO A 147 4.15 10.91 -0.92
C PRO A 147 4.36 10.41 0.50
N ALA A 148 5.61 10.19 0.91
CA ALA A 148 5.91 9.80 2.28
C ALA A 148 5.51 10.89 3.27
N VAL A 149 4.94 10.51 4.40
CA VAL A 149 4.50 11.44 5.46
C VAL A 149 5.63 12.36 5.94
N SER A 150 6.86 11.84 5.96
CA SER A 150 8.05 12.63 6.32
C SER A 150 8.41 13.73 5.30
N THR A 151 7.84 13.71 4.09
CA THR A 151 8.25 14.62 3.01
C THR A 151 7.18 15.58 2.53
N ALA A 152 5.92 15.34 2.86
CA ALA A 152 4.82 16.19 2.42
C ALA A 152 3.66 16.20 3.42
N THR A 153 2.92 17.30 3.42
CA THR A 153 1.66 17.39 4.15
C THR A 153 0.58 16.65 3.38
N LEU A 154 -0.15 15.75 4.05
CA LEU A 154 -1.21 14.96 3.44
C LEU A 154 -2.58 15.63 3.62
N PRO A 155 -3.50 15.51 2.64
CA PRO A 155 -4.84 16.06 2.71
C PRO A 155 -5.73 15.19 3.62
N MET A 156 -5.68 15.44 4.92
CA MET A 156 -6.37 14.64 5.94
C MET A 156 -7.88 14.55 5.73
N SER A 157 -8.50 15.58 5.12
CA SER A 157 -9.93 15.58 4.79
C SER A 157 -10.30 14.49 3.80
N VAL A 158 -9.48 14.27 2.79
CA VAL A 158 -9.68 13.23 1.76
C VAL A 158 -9.27 11.86 2.29
N LEU A 159 -8.14 11.79 3.01
CA LEU A 159 -7.68 10.53 3.61
C LEU A 159 -8.76 9.87 4.47
N LYS A 160 -9.45 10.66 5.30
CA LYS A 160 -10.51 10.16 6.18
C LYS A 160 -11.76 9.67 5.44
N LYS A 161 -11.97 10.11 4.20
CA LYS A 161 -13.12 9.73 3.37
C LYS A 161 -12.85 8.51 2.49
N ALA A 162 -11.59 8.11 2.31
CA ALA A 162 -11.25 6.91 1.57
C ALA A 162 -11.78 5.65 2.27
N ASP A 163 -12.05 4.63 1.49
CA ASP A 163 -12.59 3.37 1.99
C ASP A 163 -11.53 2.59 2.79
N PHE A 164 -10.26 2.71 2.36
CA PHE A 164 -9.11 2.08 3.03
C PHE A 164 -7.89 3.01 3.09
N ASN A 165 -7.21 2.94 4.24
CA ASN A 165 -5.95 3.65 4.51
C ASN A 165 -4.88 2.68 5.03
#